data_dd9fd7c97493dea6c5fa58a9404ba23e
#
_entry.id   dd9fd7c97493dea6c5fa58a9404ba23e
#
_cell.length_a   1.000
_cell.length_b   1.000
_cell.length_c   1.000
_cell.angle_alpha   90.00
_cell.angle_beta   90.00
_cell.angle_gamma   90.00
#
_symmetry.space_group_name_H-M   'P 1'
#
loop_
_entity.id
_entity.type
_entity.pdbx_description
1 polymer ?
#
loop_
_entity_poly.entity_id
_entity_poly.type
_entity_poly.pdbx_seq_one_letter_code
_entity_poly.pdbx_strand_id
1 'polypeptide(L)'
;MNMTPLNGSNKIVVVGGGAAGMMAAGMAAQAGAHVTLLEQNGRPGKKLLITGKGRCNVTNDCAWQDVLLNVPTNPRFLYSALAGFSPADARAFFEQYGCALKAERGNRVFPVSDRSQSVLDALVRFLHENHVQLLPRRVTELAAAGGRVTGVKTESGPIPADCVILATGVLSYPATGSAGDGYRLAAALGHTIVEPVGSLVPLVEKGHDCARMQGLALKNIAVRLVNAKGKTVYEDFGELLFTHFGLSGPVILSASAHMARGEDGYTVRIDLKPALDEKTLDARILRDFSAAQNRDFENSLSALLPRSMIPVVIARSGIDPLQKVNSITKQQRRALLETIKCFSVPIACKAPVEDAIVTSGGVKVSEVNAKTMESKRVQGLYFAGELLDVDAYTGGFNLQIAWATGRLAGLSAAAKEFSSPEDAT
;
A
#
# COMPACT_ATOMS: atom_id res chain seq x y z
N MET A 1 33.86 -0.52 13.19
CA MET A 1 33.76 0.08 14.52
C MET A 1 33.45 -1.04 15.49
N ASN A 2 34.39 -1.35 16.40
CA ASN A 2 34.18 -2.34 17.44
C ASN A 2 33.16 -1.79 18.44
N MET A 3 31.96 -2.34 18.44
CA MET A 3 30.97 -2.06 19.47
C MET A 3 31.35 -2.83 20.73
N THR A 4 31.64 -2.10 21.80
CA THR A 4 31.83 -2.67 23.16
C THR A 4 30.53 -3.38 23.57
N PRO A 5 30.56 -4.59 24.10
CA PRO A 5 29.35 -5.24 24.58
C PRO A 5 28.80 -4.45 25.79
N LEU A 6 27.54 -3.96 25.60
CA LEU A 6 26.80 -3.27 26.65
C LEU A 6 26.51 -4.26 27.80
N ASN A 7 26.84 -3.91 29.02
CA ASN A 7 26.50 -4.65 30.23
C ASN A 7 24.98 -4.71 30.40
N GLY A 8 24.39 -5.92 30.30
CA GLY A 8 22.96 -6.19 30.45
C GLY A 8 22.23 -6.11 29.09
N SER A 9 22.17 -7.24 28.35
CA SER A 9 21.43 -7.28 27.09
C SER A 9 19.93 -7.09 27.33
N ASN A 10 19.33 -6.07 26.71
CA ASN A 10 17.90 -5.79 26.78
C ASN A 10 17.05 -7.00 26.37
N LYS A 11 16.02 -7.30 27.12
CA LYS A 11 14.99 -8.29 26.74
C LYS A 11 13.94 -7.60 25.89
N ILE A 12 13.85 -7.98 24.64
CA ILE A 12 12.93 -7.38 23.68
C ILE A 12 11.90 -8.41 23.24
N VAL A 13 10.62 -8.04 23.32
CA VAL A 13 9.52 -8.81 22.75
C VAL A 13 9.04 -8.10 21.48
N VAL A 14 9.05 -8.82 20.37
CA VAL A 14 8.45 -8.37 19.10
C VAL A 14 7.13 -9.08 18.89
N VAL A 15 6.05 -8.34 18.67
CA VAL A 15 4.70 -8.87 18.48
C VAL A 15 4.31 -8.79 17.01
N GLY A 16 4.18 -9.96 16.37
CA GLY A 16 3.83 -10.12 14.95
C GLY A 16 5.02 -10.54 14.09
N GLY A 17 4.98 -11.76 13.56
CA GLY A 17 6.00 -12.36 12.69
C GLY A 17 5.81 -12.00 11.20
N GLY A 18 5.33 -10.79 10.89
CA GLY A 18 5.25 -10.25 9.54
C GLY A 18 6.58 -9.64 9.07
N ALA A 19 6.54 -8.96 7.92
CA ALA A 19 7.71 -8.30 7.30
C ALA A 19 8.46 -7.40 8.29
N ALA A 20 7.79 -6.42 8.86
CA ALA A 20 8.39 -5.46 9.81
C ALA A 20 8.87 -6.13 11.09
N GLY A 21 8.10 -7.08 11.63
CA GLY A 21 8.45 -7.74 12.89
C GLY A 21 9.66 -8.66 12.75
N MET A 22 9.77 -9.44 11.68
CA MET A 22 10.97 -10.27 11.45
C MET A 22 12.21 -9.41 11.25
N MET A 23 12.10 -8.30 10.50
CA MET A 23 13.20 -7.35 10.34
C MET A 23 13.60 -6.74 11.70
N ALA A 24 12.62 -6.27 12.48
CA ALA A 24 12.89 -5.67 13.80
C ALA A 24 13.55 -6.67 14.77
N ALA A 25 13.04 -7.89 14.81
CA ALA A 25 13.56 -8.93 15.69
C ALA A 25 15.01 -9.29 15.37
N GLY A 26 15.30 -9.54 14.08
CA GLY A 26 16.67 -9.87 13.67
C GLY A 26 17.65 -8.72 13.86
N MET A 27 17.26 -7.47 13.56
CA MET A 27 18.11 -6.30 13.77
C MET A 27 18.39 -6.01 15.25
N ALA A 28 17.40 -6.17 16.11
CA ALA A 28 17.59 -6.02 17.55
C ALA A 28 18.54 -7.11 18.11
N ALA A 29 18.37 -8.35 17.68
CA ALA A 29 19.22 -9.47 18.11
C ALA A 29 20.66 -9.31 17.57
N GLN A 30 20.83 -8.90 16.32
CA GLN A 30 22.14 -8.59 15.74
C GLN A 30 22.86 -7.46 16.48
N ALA A 31 22.11 -6.53 17.08
CA ALA A 31 22.65 -5.47 17.93
C ALA A 31 22.91 -5.92 19.39
N GLY A 32 22.76 -7.21 19.72
CA GLY A 32 23.11 -7.81 21.01
C GLY A 32 21.95 -7.97 22.01
N ALA A 33 20.71 -7.68 21.63
CA ALA A 33 19.56 -7.87 22.49
C ALA A 33 19.10 -9.35 22.57
N HIS A 34 18.48 -9.74 23.69
CA HIS A 34 17.74 -11.00 23.79
C HIS A 34 16.33 -10.84 23.25
N VAL A 35 16.06 -11.42 22.07
CA VAL A 35 14.80 -11.18 21.35
C VAL A 35 13.90 -12.40 21.33
N THR A 36 12.65 -12.20 21.74
CA THR A 36 11.54 -13.15 21.54
C THR A 36 10.54 -12.57 20.54
N LEU A 37 10.37 -13.26 19.42
CA LEU A 37 9.37 -12.93 18.39
C LEU A 37 8.11 -13.77 18.61
N LEU A 38 6.98 -13.12 18.84
CA LEU A 38 5.67 -13.76 19.06
C LEU A 38 4.83 -13.66 17.81
N GLU A 39 4.43 -14.82 17.28
CA GLU A 39 3.54 -14.92 16.12
C GLU A 39 2.36 -15.83 16.45
N GLN A 40 1.13 -15.34 16.29
CA GLN A 40 -0.07 -16.11 16.62
C GLN A 40 -0.36 -17.28 15.67
N ASN A 41 0.15 -17.21 14.45
CA ASN A 41 0.06 -18.31 13.51
C ASN A 41 1.14 -19.36 13.75
N GLY A 42 0.96 -20.59 13.26
CA GLY A 42 1.95 -21.65 13.39
C GLY A 42 3.29 -21.39 12.68
N ARG A 43 3.34 -20.37 11.79
CA ARG A 43 4.57 -19.93 11.10
C ARG A 43 4.51 -18.42 10.80
N PRO A 44 5.66 -17.71 10.75
CA PRO A 44 5.72 -16.31 10.38
C PRO A 44 5.50 -16.10 8.88
N GLY A 45 5.27 -14.86 8.46
CA GLY A 45 5.28 -14.44 7.07
C GLY A 45 4.05 -14.81 6.25
N LYS A 46 2.92 -15.23 6.83
CA LYS A 46 1.73 -15.63 6.06
C LYS A 46 1.29 -14.57 5.03
N LYS A 47 1.18 -13.29 5.44
CA LYS A 47 0.80 -12.20 4.53
C LYS A 47 1.88 -11.97 3.47
N LEU A 48 3.16 -12.09 3.81
CA LEU A 48 4.27 -11.93 2.87
C LEU A 48 4.16 -12.93 1.69
N LEU A 49 3.76 -14.17 1.97
CA LEU A 49 3.66 -15.23 0.96
C LEU A 49 2.62 -14.96 -0.12
N ILE A 50 1.59 -14.17 0.15
CA ILE A 50 0.54 -13.82 -0.83
C ILE A 50 0.80 -12.50 -1.56
N THR A 51 1.78 -11.70 -1.11
CA THR A 51 2.11 -10.42 -1.75
C THR A 51 2.61 -10.61 -3.18
N GLY A 52 2.37 -9.61 -4.03
CA GLY A 52 2.81 -9.66 -5.43
C GLY A 52 2.31 -10.90 -6.20
N LYS A 53 1.10 -11.39 -5.89
CA LYS A 53 0.52 -12.62 -6.45
C LYS A 53 1.39 -13.87 -6.19
N GLY A 54 1.94 -13.98 -4.98
CA GLY A 54 2.80 -15.09 -4.56
C GLY A 54 4.27 -14.95 -4.95
N ARG A 55 4.66 -13.81 -5.60
CA ARG A 55 6.05 -13.54 -6.00
C ARG A 55 6.81 -12.67 -5.00
N CYS A 56 6.12 -11.88 -4.19
CA CYS A 56 6.64 -10.85 -3.29
C CYS A 56 7.42 -9.73 -4.03
N ASN A 57 6.80 -8.56 -4.16
CA ASN A 57 7.49 -7.36 -4.64
C ASN A 57 8.26 -6.73 -3.47
N VAL A 58 9.54 -7.11 -3.32
CA VAL A 58 10.37 -6.84 -2.13
C VAL A 58 10.59 -5.35 -1.88
N THR A 59 10.85 -4.60 -2.95
CA THR A 59 11.10 -3.16 -2.92
C THR A 59 10.94 -2.57 -4.32
N ASN A 60 11.27 -1.30 -4.48
CA ASN A 60 11.38 -0.62 -5.76
C ASN A 60 12.85 -0.20 -5.99
N ASP A 61 13.38 -0.37 -7.20
CA ASP A 61 14.76 -0.02 -7.56
C ASP A 61 14.88 1.50 -7.84
N CYS A 62 14.71 2.30 -6.80
CA CYS A 62 14.73 3.76 -6.86
C CYS A 62 15.52 4.35 -5.67
N ALA A 63 15.79 5.64 -5.70
CA ALA A 63 16.34 6.33 -4.55
C ALA A 63 15.33 6.36 -3.40
N TRP A 64 15.81 6.38 -2.15
CA TRP A 64 14.90 6.40 -0.98
C TRP A 64 14.01 7.65 -0.94
N GLN A 65 14.46 8.77 -1.51
CA GLN A 65 13.67 9.99 -1.65
C GLN A 65 12.44 9.76 -2.55
N ASP A 66 12.61 8.95 -3.61
CA ASP A 66 11.52 8.63 -4.53
C ASP A 66 10.48 7.72 -3.87
N VAL A 67 10.88 6.91 -2.87
CA VAL A 67 9.92 6.17 -2.05
C VAL A 67 8.94 7.13 -1.37
N LEU A 68 9.43 8.26 -0.81
CA LEU A 68 8.58 9.26 -0.15
C LEU A 68 7.54 9.90 -1.10
N LEU A 69 7.87 10.05 -2.38
CA LEU A 69 6.94 10.57 -3.39
C LEU A 69 5.77 9.60 -3.66
N ASN A 70 5.95 8.33 -3.31
CA ASN A 70 4.96 7.28 -3.46
C ASN A 70 4.19 6.97 -2.16
N VAL A 71 4.30 7.83 -1.15
CA VAL A 71 3.61 7.72 0.15
C VAL A 71 2.63 8.88 0.28
N PRO A 72 1.33 8.69 -0.01
CA PRO A 72 0.32 9.74 0.10
C PRO A 72 0.05 10.16 1.56
N THR A 73 0.23 9.25 2.53
CA THR A 73 -0.10 9.49 3.94
C THR A 73 1.16 9.60 4.79
N ASN A 74 1.38 10.77 5.42
CA ASN A 74 2.48 11.04 6.36
C ASN A 74 3.92 10.75 5.85
N PRO A 75 4.31 11.08 4.60
CA PRO A 75 5.63 10.70 4.05
C PRO A 75 6.80 11.22 4.89
N ARG A 76 6.70 12.42 5.46
CA ARG A 76 7.79 13.02 6.26
C ARG A 76 8.17 12.22 7.49
N PHE A 77 7.23 11.45 8.05
CA PHE A 77 7.47 10.58 9.19
C PHE A 77 8.51 9.49 8.87
N LEU A 78 8.58 9.03 7.62
CA LEU A 78 9.42 7.94 7.18
C LEU A 78 10.85 8.35 6.83
N TYR A 79 11.18 9.65 6.86
CA TYR A 79 12.48 10.17 6.42
C TYR A 79 13.66 9.44 7.07
N SER A 80 13.69 9.36 8.41
CA SER A 80 14.81 8.73 9.12
C SER A 80 14.90 7.23 8.87
N ALA A 81 13.77 6.54 8.77
CA ALA A 81 13.73 5.11 8.52
C ALA A 81 14.26 4.79 7.11
N LEU A 82 13.79 5.50 6.07
CA LEU A 82 14.19 5.28 4.68
C LEU A 82 15.62 5.74 4.38
N ALA A 83 16.07 6.84 5.00
CA ALA A 83 17.45 7.27 4.90
C ALA A 83 18.43 6.28 5.58
N GLY A 84 18.00 5.62 6.64
CA GLY A 84 18.77 4.58 7.34
C GLY A 84 18.72 3.20 6.70
N PHE A 85 17.73 2.94 5.83
CA PHE A 85 17.57 1.66 5.12
C PHE A 85 16.87 1.89 3.79
N SER A 86 17.65 2.15 2.76
CA SER A 86 17.22 2.45 1.40
C SER A 86 16.76 1.20 0.65
N PRO A 87 16.12 1.34 -0.52
CA PRO A 87 15.84 0.22 -1.42
C PRO A 87 17.09 -0.58 -1.82
N ALA A 88 18.23 0.09 -2.01
CA ALA A 88 19.50 -0.57 -2.29
C ALA A 88 19.98 -1.42 -1.10
N ASP A 89 19.84 -0.91 0.13
CA ASP A 89 20.17 -1.67 1.35
C ASP A 89 19.25 -2.89 1.51
N ALA A 90 17.96 -2.75 1.19
CA ALA A 90 17.02 -3.86 1.23
C ALA A 90 17.41 -4.96 0.21
N ARG A 91 17.81 -4.59 -1.01
CA ARG A 91 18.31 -5.54 -2.00
C ARG A 91 19.55 -6.26 -1.49
N ALA A 92 20.55 -5.52 -1.03
CA ALA A 92 21.79 -6.08 -0.48
C ALA A 92 21.52 -7.05 0.69
N PHE A 93 20.61 -6.68 1.60
CA PHE A 93 20.19 -7.52 2.70
C PHE A 93 19.63 -8.87 2.22
N PHE A 94 18.65 -8.88 1.32
CA PHE A 94 18.04 -10.12 0.86
C PHE A 94 19.01 -10.97 0.06
N GLU A 95 19.88 -10.37 -0.74
CA GLU A 95 20.94 -11.08 -1.48
C GLU A 95 21.98 -11.70 -0.55
N GLN A 96 22.36 -10.99 0.52
CA GLN A 96 23.26 -11.52 1.57
C GLN A 96 22.67 -12.78 2.24
N TYR A 97 21.35 -12.79 2.48
CA TYR A 97 20.67 -13.95 3.08
C TYR A 97 20.18 -14.95 2.04
N GLY A 98 20.73 -14.93 0.82
CA GLY A 98 20.55 -15.96 -0.20
C GLY A 98 19.29 -15.86 -1.05
N CYS A 99 18.63 -14.70 -1.08
CA CYS A 99 17.52 -14.39 -1.96
C CYS A 99 17.99 -13.49 -3.10
N ALA A 100 18.42 -14.08 -4.23
CA ALA A 100 18.79 -13.35 -5.43
C ALA A 100 17.58 -12.57 -5.98
N LEU A 101 17.80 -11.30 -6.37
CA LEU A 101 16.77 -10.37 -6.78
C LEU A 101 16.96 -9.88 -8.23
N LYS A 102 15.83 -9.57 -8.90
CA LYS A 102 15.80 -8.94 -10.22
C LYS A 102 14.85 -7.74 -10.23
N ALA A 103 15.22 -6.70 -10.97
CA ALA A 103 14.34 -5.58 -11.26
C ALA A 103 13.52 -5.85 -12.52
N GLU A 104 12.24 -5.49 -12.52
CA GLU A 104 11.30 -5.61 -13.62
C GLU A 104 10.74 -4.24 -14.02
N ARG A 105 9.90 -4.19 -15.05
CA ARG A 105 9.25 -2.96 -15.52
C ARG A 105 8.63 -2.18 -14.34
N GLY A 106 8.87 -0.88 -14.29
CA GLY A 106 8.43 0.01 -13.21
C GLY A 106 9.30 -0.11 -11.96
N ASN A 107 10.57 -0.53 -12.14
CA ASN A 107 11.57 -0.67 -11.08
C ASN A 107 11.14 -1.62 -9.93
N ARG A 108 10.17 -2.49 -10.18
CA ARG A 108 9.69 -3.46 -9.18
C ARG A 108 10.71 -4.57 -8.98
N VAL A 109 11.06 -4.84 -7.72
CA VAL A 109 12.09 -5.82 -7.39
C VAL A 109 11.44 -7.11 -6.88
N PHE A 110 11.74 -8.22 -7.56
CA PHE A 110 11.24 -9.55 -7.23
C PHE A 110 12.38 -10.55 -7.01
N PRO A 111 12.18 -11.65 -6.27
CA PRO A 111 13.13 -12.75 -6.26
C PRO A 111 13.27 -13.35 -7.67
N VAL A 112 14.49 -13.74 -8.03
CA VAL A 112 14.79 -14.42 -9.32
C VAL A 112 13.97 -15.70 -9.46
N SER A 113 13.69 -16.39 -8.33
CA SER A 113 12.85 -17.60 -8.28
C SER A 113 11.38 -17.37 -8.59
N ASP A 114 10.90 -16.12 -8.65
CA ASP A 114 9.49 -15.74 -8.74
C ASP A 114 8.60 -16.33 -7.62
N ARG A 115 9.19 -16.64 -6.46
CA ARG A 115 8.50 -17.21 -5.30
C ARG A 115 8.75 -16.39 -4.06
N SER A 116 7.66 -15.93 -3.42
CA SER A 116 7.69 -15.23 -2.12
C SER A 116 8.35 -16.05 -1.00
N GLN A 117 8.36 -17.39 -1.15
CA GLN A 117 9.02 -18.28 -0.19
C GLN A 117 10.52 -17.96 -0.07
N SER A 118 11.22 -17.62 -1.16
CA SER A 118 12.65 -17.25 -1.09
C SER A 118 12.92 -16.02 -0.23
N VAL A 119 12.00 -15.05 -0.21
CA VAL A 119 12.08 -13.88 0.66
C VAL A 119 11.85 -14.25 2.11
N LEU A 120 10.87 -15.11 2.38
CA LEU A 120 10.62 -15.62 3.72
C LEU A 120 11.78 -16.46 4.26
N ASP A 121 12.37 -17.32 3.43
CA ASP A 121 13.51 -18.17 3.79
C ASP A 121 14.74 -17.31 4.18
N ALA A 122 14.98 -16.21 3.46
CA ALA A 122 16.04 -15.24 3.79
C ALA A 122 15.81 -14.61 5.17
N LEU A 123 14.57 -14.17 5.47
CA LEU A 123 14.24 -13.62 6.79
C LEU A 123 14.35 -14.66 7.90
N VAL A 124 13.89 -15.88 7.68
CA VAL A 124 13.99 -16.97 8.67
C VAL A 124 15.46 -17.32 8.94
N ARG A 125 16.30 -17.35 7.90
CA ARG A 125 17.75 -17.53 8.04
C ARG A 125 18.35 -16.41 8.90
N PHE A 126 18.00 -15.15 8.60
CA PHE A 126 18.44 -13.98 9.37
C PHE A 126 18.08 -14.10 10.86
N LEU A 127 16.83 -14.49 11.18
CA LEU A 127 16.41 -14.71 12.57
C LEU A 127 17.19 -15.83 13.26
N HIS A 128 17.42 -16.94 12.55
CA HIS A 128 18.13 -18.11 13.08
C HIS A 128 19.60 -17.80 13.36
N GLU A 129 20.30 -17.14 12.43
CA GLU A 129 21.71 -16.76 12.59
C GLU A 129 21.92 -15.77 13.74
N ASN A 130 20.90 -14.97 14.09
CA ASN A 130 20.93 -14.04 15.22
C ASN A 130 20.24 -14.58 16.48
N HIS A 131 19.95 -15.88 16.55
CA HIS A 131 19.41 -16.57 17.72
C HIS A 131 18.08 -16.00 18.25
N VAL A 132 17.23 -15.45 17.37
CA VAL A 132 15.89 -14.97 17.74
C VAL A 132 15.02 -16.14 18.17
N GLN A 133 14.42 -16.07 19.37
CA GLN A 133 13.45 -17.04 19.82
C GLN A 133 12.07 -16.79 19.20
N LEU A 134 11.62 -17.67 18.31
CA LEU A 134 10.28 -17.61 17.73
C LEU A 134 9.31 -18.48 18.51
N LEU A 135 8.22 -17.89 19.02
CA LEU A 135 7.19 -18.59 19.78
C LEU A 135 5.80 -18.40 19.11
N PRO A 136 5.05 -19.49 18.89
CA PRO A 136 3.67 -19.43 18.37
C PRO A 136 2.70 -19.06 19.50
N ARG A 137 2.61 -17.78 19.84
CA ARG A 137 1.77 -17.26 20.92
C ARG A 137 1.06 -15.98 20.50
N ARG A 138 -0.19 -15.86 20.93
CA ARG A 138 -0.97 -14.64 20.77
C ARG A 138 -0.80 -13.75 21.99
N VAL A 139 -0.49 -12.45 21.73
CA VAL A 139 -0.47 -11.42 22.76
C VAL A 139 -1.88 -10.89 22.99
N THR A 140 -2.31 -10.90 24.23
CA THR A 140 -3.65 -10.44 24.64
C THR A 140 -3.63 -9.04 25.26
N GLU A 141 -2.52 -8.65 25.90
CA GLU A 141 -2.36 -7.37 26.61
C GLU A 141 -0.89 -6.94 26.63
N LEU A 142 -0.64 -5.63 26.62
CA LEU A 142 0.66 -5.05 26.94
C LEU A 142 0.71 -4.73 28.44
N ALA A 143 1.74 -5.19 29.11
CA ALA A 143 1.99 -4.82 30.50
C ALA A 143 2.79 -3.53 30.56
N ALA A 144 2.32 -2.55 31.33
CA ALA A 144 3.01 -1.28 31.57
C ALA A 144 2.83 -0.83 33.02
N ALA A 145 3.85 -0.18 33.56
CA ALA A 145 3.84 0.42 34.91
C ALA A 145 4.68 1.70 34.87
N GLY A 146 4.26 2.73 35.60
CA GLY A 146 5.00 3.99 35.67
C GLY A 146 5.30 4.67 34.33
N GLY A 147 4.41 4.52 33.33
CA GLY A 147 4.61 5.09 32.00
C GLY A 147 5.60 4.32 31.10
N ARG A 148 6.01 3.11 31.50
CA ARG A 148 6.95 2.26 30.77
C ARG A 148 6.35 0.86 30.54
N VAL A 149 6.65 0.22 29.40
CA VAL A 149 6.33 -1.21 29.22
C VAL A 149 7.16 -2.08 30.17
N THR A 150 6.55 -3.17 30.62
CA THR A 150 7.21 -4.18 31.47
C THR A 150 7.13 -5.58 30.87
N GLY A 151 6.45 -5.73 29.72
CA GLY A 151 6.31 -6.96 28.98
C GLY A 151 4.97 -7.10 28.29
N VAL A 152 4.58 -8.34 28.00
CA VAL A 152 3.30 -8.69 27.37
C VAL A 152 2.62 -9.83 28.13
N LYS A 153 1.28 -9.91 28.04
CA LYS A 153 0.52 -11.09 28.47
C LYS A 153 0.12 -11.90 27.23
N THR A 154 0.24 -13.20 27.34
CA THR A 154 -0.19 -14.17 26.32
C THR A 154 -1.19 -15.14 26.94
N GLU A 155 -1.86 -15.95 26.11
CA GLU A 155 -2.73 -17.04 26.57
C GLU A 155 -1.98 -18.07 27.44
N SER A 156 -0.64 -18.16 27.29
CA SER A 156 0.23 -19.06 28.04
C SER A 156 0.92 -18.40 29.24
N GLY A 157 0.54 -17.17 29.60
CA GLY A 157 1.09 -16.42 30.72
C GLY A 157 1.89 -15.17 30.29
N PRO A 158 2.43 -14.42 31.29
CA PRO A 158 3.18 -13.19 31.02
C PRO A 158 4.61 -13.48 30.52
N ILE A 159 5.11 -12.58 29.68
CA ILE A 159 6.50 -12.55 29.22
C ILE A 159 7.06 -11.18 29.55
N PRO A 160 8.00 -11.07 30.52
CA PRO A 160 8.63 -9.81 30.89
C PRO A 160 9.57 -9.34 29.78
N ALA A 161 9.60 -8.03 29.55
CA ALA A 161 10.47 -7.41 28.57
C ALA A 161 10.80 -5.97 28.96
N ASP A 162 12.00 -5.51 28.60
CA ASP A 162 12.44 -4.14 28.77
C ASP A 162 11.86 -3.25 27.67
N CYS A 163 11.74 -3.79 26.45
CA CYS A 163 11.10 -3.15 25.30
C CYS A 163 10.12 -4.08 24.61
N VAL A 164 9.09 -3.49 24.00
CA VAL A 164 8.11 -4.20 23.17
C VAL A 164 8.00 -3.49 21.81
N ILE A 165 8.10 -4.25 20.71
CA ILE A 165 7.90 -3.74 19.35
C ILE A 165 6.61 -4.32 18.82
N LEU A 166 5.62 -3.46 18.53
CA LEU A 166 4.38 -3.85 17.87
C LEU A 166 4.53 -3.78 16.36
N ALA A 167 4.40 -4.92 15.69
CA ALA A 167 4.47 -5.08 14.24
C ALA A 167 3.40 -6.04 13.71
N THR A 168 2.20 -5.95 14.26
CA THR A 168 1.07 -6.87 14.02
C THR A 168 0.38 -6.71 12.68
N GLY A 169 0.74 -5.70 11.90
CA GLY A 169 0.09 -5.38 10.63
C GLY A 169 -1.28 -4.73 10.81
N VAL A 170 -2.11 -4.80 9.76
CA VAL A 170 -3.38 -4.08 9.58
C VAL A 170 -4.57 -5.04 9.40
N LEU A 171 -5.78 -4.50 9.19
CA LEU A 171 -7.01 -5.27 8.98
C LEU A 171 -7.14 -5.94 7.60
N SER A 172 -6.24 -5.67 6.65
CA SER A 172 -6.29 -6.31 5.33
C SER A 172 -5.91 -7.80 5.41
N TYR A 173 -6.59 -8.64 4.63
CA TYR A 173 -6.41 -10.10 4.60
C TYR A 173 -6.54 -10.78 5.99
N PRO A 174 -7.71 -10.72 6.65
CA PRO A 174 -7.91 -11.28 8.00
C PRO A 174 -7.52 -12.76 8.12
N ALA A 175 -7.66 -13.54 7.04
CA ALA A 175 -7.24 -14.94 6.97
C ALA A 175 -5.73 -15.18 7.20
N THR A 176 -4.91 -14.12 7.08
CA THR A 176 -3.47 -14.19 7.39
C THR A 176 -3.13 -13.94 8.87
N GLY A 177 -4.13 -13.65 9.71
CA GLY A 177 -3.96 -13.37 11.13
C GLY A 177 -3.94 -11.87 11.48
N SER A 178 -4.11 -10.98 10.50
CA SER A 178 -4.15 -9.52 10.73
C SER A 178 -5.57 -9.08 11.12
N ALA A 179 -5.94 -9.25 12.40
CA ALA A 179 -7.28 -8.99 12.92
C ALA A 179 -7.42 -7.64 13.67
N GLY A 180 -6.42 -6.75 13.57
CA GLY A 180 -6.44 -5.45 14.27
C GLY A 180 -6.06 -5.51 15.75
N ASP A 181 -5.56 -6.64 16.24
CA ASP A 181 -5.12 -6.75 17.63
C ASP A 181 -4.11 -5.66 18.04
N GLY A 182 -3.20 -5.27 17.14
CA GLY A 182 -2.23 -4.22 17.41
C GLY A 182 -2.87 -2.85 17.68
N TYR A 183 -3.95 -2.52 17.00
CA TYR A 183 -4.68 -1.28 17.26
C TYR A 183 -5.30 -1.28 18.65
N ARG A 184 -5.92 -2.41 19.03
CA ARG A 184 -6.49 -2.58 20.38
C ARG A 184 -5.42 -2.48 21.47
N LEU A 185 -4.28 -3.14 21.26
CA LEU A 185 -3.15 -3.11 22.18
C LEU A 185 -2.56 -1.70 22.34
N ALA A 186 -2.38 -0.97 21.25
CA ALA A 186 -1.89 0.41 21.29
C ALA A 186 -2.90 1.37 21.94
N ALA A 187 -4.20 1.24 21.60
CA ALA A 187 -5.27 2.05 22.19
C ALA A 187 -5.38 1.87 23.71
N ALA A 188 -5.19 0.64 24.21
CA ALA A 188 -5.21 0.34 25.66
C ALA A 188 -4.13 1.09 26.44
N LEU A 189 -3.03 1.49 25.78
CA LEU A 189 -1.96 2.33 26.35
C LEU A 189 -2.10 3.82 25.97
N GLY A 190 -3.27 4.24 25.53
CA GLY A 190 -3.63 5.63 25.28
C GLY A 190 -3.23 6.18 23.90
N HIS A 191 -2.76 5.34 22.95
CA HIS A 191 -2.49 5.78 21.59
C HIS A 191 -3.77 6.02 20.81
N THR A 192 -3.77 7.10 20.05
CA THR A 192 -4.84 7.40 19.09
C THR A 192 -4.72 6.48 17.87
N ILE A 193 -5.79 5.79 17.54
CA ILE A 193 -5.89 5.02 16.31
C ILE A 193 -6.68 5.84 15.30
N VAL A 194 -6.02 6.23 14.22
CA VAL A 194 -6.67 6.79 13.05
C VAL A 194 -7.43 5.66 12.37
N GLU A 195 -8.74 5.81 12.18
CA GLU A 195 -9.61 4.76 11.69
C GLU A 195 -9.06 4.13 10.39
N PRO A 196 -8.83 2.81 10.36
CA PRO A 196 -8.36 2.13 9.16
C PRO A 196 -9.43 2.12 8.07
N VAL A 197 -9.07 2.58 6.87
CA VAL A 197 -9.93 2.54 5.67
C VAL A 197 -9.17 1.86 4.53
N GLY A 198 -9.89 1.28 3.58
CA GLY A 198 -9.27 0.71 2.39
C GLY A 198 -8.49 1.78 1.61
N SER A 199 -7.23 1.50 1.32
CA SER A 199 -6.36 2.23 0.39
C SER A 199 -5.95 1.31 -0.74
N LEU A 200 -5.72 1.85 -1.93
CA LEU A 200 -5.45 1.06 -3.13
C LEU A 200 -6.56 0.04 -3.41
N VAL A 201 -7.79 0.51 -3.35
CA VAL A 201 -9.01 -0.29 -3.59
C VAL A 201 -9.67 0.11 -4.90
N PRO A 202 -10.43 -0.80 -5.54
CA PRO A 202 -11.32 -0.45 -6.63
C PRO A 202 -12.34 0.62 -6.21
N LEU A 203 -12.89 1.31 -7.19
CA LEU A 203 -13.93 2.32 -7.00
C LEU A 203 -15.27 1.82 -7.54
N VAL A 204 -16.31 1.92 -6.73
CA VAL A 204 -17.68 1.51 -7.09
C VAL A 204 -18.35 2.64 -7.86
N GLU A 205 -18.87 2.34 -9.04
CA GLU A 205 -19.62 3.29 -9.87
C GLU A 205 -20.99 3.58 -9.25
N LYS A 206 -21.45 4.83 -9.38
CA LYS A 206 -22.81 5.25 -9.02
C LYS A 206 -23.86 4.85 -10.07
N GLY A 207 -23.42 4.49 -11.28
CA GLY A 207 -24.22 4.05 -12.43
C GLY A 207 -24.04 2.56 -12.74
N HIS A 208 -24.27 2.20 -14.01
CA HIS A 208 -24.16 0.83 -14.51
C HIS A 208 -23.35 0.69 -15.80
N ASP A 209 -22.66 1.75 -16.25
CA ASP A 209 -21.91 1.72 -17.51
C ASP A 209 -20.67 0.85 -17.42
N CYS A 210 -20.01 0.82 -16.25
CA CYS A 210 -18.84 -0.03 -16.04
C CYS A 210 -19.18 -1.51 -16.18
N ALA A 211 -20.34 -1.95 -15.68
CA ALA A 211 -20.81 -3.33 -15.82
C ALA A 211 -20.98 -3.75 -17.28
N ARG A 212 -21.43 -2.83 -18.14
CA ARG A 212 -21.57 -3.06 -19.60
C ARG A 212 -20.24 -3.23 -20.32
N MET A 213 -19.17 -2.72 -19.71
CA MET A 213 -17.78 -2.80 -20.20
C MET A 213 -16.92 -3.76 -19.38
N GLN A 214 -17.51 -4.61 -18.54
CA GLN A 214 -16.79 -5.55 -17.68
C GLN A 214 -15.71 -6.33 -18.43
N GLY A 215 -14.51 -6.40 -17.85
CA GLY A 215 -13.35 -7.09 -18.43
C GLY A 215 -12.55 -6.25 -19.42
N LEU A 216 -13.05 -5.06 -19.83
CA LEU A 216 -12.29 -4.17 -20.68
C LEU A 216 -11.14 -3.52 -19.89
N ALA A 217 -9.91 -3.79 -20.30
CA ALA A 217 -8.71 -3.09 -19.85
C ALA A 217 -8.31 -2.02 -20.86
N LEU A 218 -8.19 -0.79 -20.40
CA LEU A 218 -7.65 0.33 -21.18
C LEU A 218 -6.20 0.58 -20.81
N LYS A 219 -5.36 0.81 -21.80
CA LYS A 219 -3.95 1.18 -21.65
C LYS A 219 -3.71 2.56 -22.22
N ASN A 220 -2.69 3.24 -21.70
CA ASN A 220 -2.29 4.56 -22.20
C ASN A 220 -3.43 5.58 -22.17
N ILE A 221 -4.19 5.60 -21.07
CA ILE A 221 -5.22 6.60 -20.80
C ILE A 221 -4.75 7.58 -19.73
N ALA A 222 -5.28 8.81 -19.75
CA ALA A 222 -5.09 9.75 -18.63
C ALA A 222 -6.35 9.75 -17.76
N VAL A 223 -6.14 9.74 -16.45
CA VAL A 223 -7.22 9.71 -15.46
C VAL A 223 -7.08 10.91 -14.53
N ARG A 224 -8.19 11.58 -14.26
CA ARG A 224 -8.30 12.59 -13.21
C ARG A 224 -9.39 12.18 -12.21
N LEU A 225 -9.06 12.20 -10.94
CA LEU A 225 -10.04 12.09 -9.86
C LEU A 225 -10.44 13.50 -9.43
N VAL A 226 -11.72 13.80 -9.54
CA VAL A 226 -12.29 15.13 -9.26
C VAL A 226 -13.25 15.01 -8.08
N ASN A 227 -13.11 15.88 -7.06
CA ASN A 227 -14.00 15.89 -5.91
C ASN A 227 -15.31 16.65 -6.19
N ALA A 228 -16.25 16.65 -5.25
CA ALA A 228 -17.55 17.31 -5.36
C ALA A 228 -17.47 18.83 -5.66
N LYS A 229 -16.35 19.49 -5.31
CA LYS A 229 -16.09 20.91 -5.59
C LYS A 229 -15.51 21.15 -6.98
N GLY A 230 -15.37 20.12 -7.82
CA GLY A 230 -14.78 20.22 -9.14
C GLY A 230 -13.25 20.30 -9.16
N LYS A 231 -12.57 20.17 -8.00
CA LYS A 231 -11.12 20.19 -7.92
C LYS A 231 -10.53 18.83 -8.28
N THR A 232 -9.54 18.79 -9.15
CA THR A 232 -8.72 17.60 -9.40
C THR A 232 -7.84 17.35 -8.16
N VAL A 233 -8.00 16.19 -7.53
CA VAL A 233 -7.24 15.76 -6.35
C VAL A 233 -6.15 14.74 -6.68
N TYR A 234 -6.26 14.09 -7.85
CA TYR A 234 -5.25 13.17 -8.38
C TYR A 234 -5.31 13.14 -9.90
N GLU A 235 -4.16 13.01 -10.55
CA GLU A 235 -4.02 12.84 -11.99
C GLU A 235 -2.87 11.86 -12.27
N ASP A 236 -3.10 10.93 -13.22
CA ASP A 236 -2.09 9.95 -13.61
C ASP A 236 -2.36 9.42 -15.03
N PHE A 237 -1.34 8.76 -15.59
CA PHE A 237 -1.37 8.13 -16.90
C PHE A 237 -1.03 6.64 -16.77
N GLY A 238 -1.86 5.74 -17.35
CA GLY A 238 -1.58 4.33 -17.24
C GLY A 238 -2.69 3.41 -17.68
N GLU A 239 -2.94 2.37 -16.88
CA GLU A 239 -3.88 1.29 -17.17
C GLU A 239 -5.06 1.29 -16.18
N LEU A 240 -6.26 1.04 -16.71
CA LEU A 240 -7.52 0.93 -15.98
C LEU A 240 -8.27 -0.32 -16.42
N LEU A 241 -9.04 -0.91 -15.52
CA LEU A 241 -9.92 -2.05 -15.76
C LEU A 241 -11.36 -1.71 -15.38
N PHE A 242 -12.31 -1.96 -16.28
CA PHE A 242 -13.73 -1.94 -15.97
C PHE A 242 -14.16 -3.27 -15.35
N THR A 243 -14.89 -3.21 -14.24
CA THR A 243 -15.43 -4.36 -13.50
C THR A 243 -16.95 -4.33 -13.52
N HIS A 244 -17.58 -5.39 -13.03
CA HIS A 244 -19.05 -5.44 -12.92
C HIS A 244 -19.64 -4.43 -11.92
N PHE A 245 -18.84 -3.84 -11.05
CA PHE A 245 -19.29 -2.87 -10.05
C PHE A 245 -18.68 -1.47 -10.23
N GLY A 246 -17.68 -1.29 -11.11
CA GLY A 246 -17.02 0.00 -11.26
C GLY A 246 -15.63 -0.09 -11.89
N LEU A 247 -14.66 0.61 -11.31
CA LEU A 247 -13.33 0.78 -11.87
C LEU A 247 -12.25 0.15 -10.98
N SER A 248 -11.24 -0.43 -11.62
CA SER A 248 -10.03 -1.00 -11.00
C SER A 248 -8.81 -0.73 -11.88
N GLY A 249 -7.68 -1.35 -11.57
CA GLY A 249 -6.42 -1.19 -12.28
C GLY A 249 -5.48 -0.19 -11.61
N PRO A 250 -4.19 -0.15 -12.02
CA PRO A 250 -3.15 0.57 -11.30
C PRO A 250 -3.47 2.03 -11.01
N VAL A 251 -3.91 2.81 -12.02
CA VAL A 251 -4.21 4.24 -11.83
C VAL A 251 -5.43 4.48 -10.95
N ILE A 252 -6.42 3.58 -10.94
CA ILE A 252 -7.61 3.68 -10.09
C ILE A 252 -7.29 3.33 -8.64
N LEU A 253 -6.49 2.29 -8.43
CA LEU A 253 -6.03 1.93 -7.09
C LEU A 253 -5.26 3.09 -6.46
N SER A 254 -4.33 3.71 -7.20
CA SER A 254 -3.63 4.92 -6.74
C SER A 254 -4.59 6.09 -6.49
N ALA A 255 -5.55 6.34 -7.40
CA ALA A 255 -6.54 7.39 -7.24
C ALA A 255 -7.36 7.25 -5.95
N SER A 256 -7.70 6.01 -5.55
CA SER A 256 -8.48 5.74 -4.34
C SER A 256 -7.82 6.22 -3.04
N ALA A 257 -6.48 6.27 -3.01
CA ALA A 257 -5.72 6.79 -1.87
C ALA A 257 -5.91 8.31 -1.64
N HIS A 258 -6.35 9.04 -2.69
CA HIS A 258 -6.59 10.49 -2.62
C HIS A 258 -8.04 10.86 -2.33
N MET A 259 -8.93 9.91 -2.15
CA MET A 259 -10.29 10.17 -1.68
C MET A 259 -10.27 10.40 -0.18
N ALA A 260 -10.60 11.63 0.25
CA ALA A 260 -10.66 12.00 1.65
C ALA A 260 -11.75 11.18 2.39
N ARG A 261 -11.53 10.97 3.67
CA ARG A 261 -12.46 10.22 4.53
C ARG A 261 -13.75 11.02 4.72
N GLY A 262 -14.89 10.34 4.56
CA GLY A 262 -16.20 10.96 4.75
C GLY A 262 -16.60 11.98 3.69
N GLU A 263 -15.84 12.12 2.59
CA GLU A 263 -16.22 12.95 1.45
C GLU A 263 -16.81 12.09 0.34
N ASP A 264 -17.99 12.49 -0.15
CA ASP A 264 -18.70 11.88 -1.28
C ASP A 264 -18.60 12.76 -2.54
N GLY A 265 -19.19 12.27 -3.64
CA GLY A 265 -19.34 13.06 -4.86
C GLY A 265 -18.10 13.11 -5.75
N TYR A 266 -17.21 12.14 -5.60
CA TYR A 266 -16.07 12.00 -6.50
C TYR A 266 -16.48 11.54 -7.91
N THR A 267 -15.73 11.97 -8.90
CA THR A 267 -15.89 11.56 -10.30
C THR A 267 -14.52 11.22 -10.88
N VAL A 268 -14.41 10.06 -11.50
CA VAL A 268 -13.24 9.70 -12.32
C VAL A 268 -13.50 10.19 -13.74
N ARG A 269 -12.62 11.06 -14.25
CA ARG A 269 -12.63 11.55 -15.64
C ARG A 269 -11.49 10.90 -16.40
N ILE A 270 -11.82 10.26 -17.53
CA ILE A 270 -10.88 9.48 -18.32
C ILE A 270 -10.74 10.13 -19.69
N ASP A 271 -9.52 10.53 -20.06
CA ASP A 271 -9.17 10.83 -21.43
C ASP A 271 -8.78 9.53 -22.15
N LEU A 272 -9.61 9.07 -23.05
CA LEU A 272 -9.42 7.81 -23.78
C LEU A 272 -8.34 7.89 -24.85
N LYS A 273 -7.94 9.10 -25.26
CA LYS A 273 -6.96 9.38 -26.32
C LYS A 273 -6.04 10.54 -25.95
N PRO A 274 -5.25 10.44 -24.85
CA PRO A 274 -4.46 11.55 -24.35
C PRO A 274 -3.34 12.00 -25.30
N ALA A 275 -2.87 11.12 -26.18
CA ALA A 275 -1.89 11.45 -27.21
C ALA A 275 -2.44 12.34 -28.34
N LEU A 276 -3.77 12.51 -28.43
CA LEU A 276 -4.43 13.34 -29.43
C LEU A 276 -5.05 14.56 -28.75
N ASP A 277 -4.65 15.76 -29.11
CA ASP A 277 -5.37 16.97 -28.72
C ASP A 277 -6.75 17.02 -29.42
N GLU A 278 -7.61 17.93 -28.98
CA GLU A 278 -8.99 18.02 -29.52
C GLU A 278 -9.02 18.24 -31.04
N LYS A 279 -8.12 19.06 -31.58
CA LYS A 279 -8.03 19.36 -33.00
C LYS A 279 -7.62 18.12 -33.80
N THR A 280 -6.62 17.41 -33.33
CA THR A 280 -6.12 16.19 -33.99
C THR A 280 -7.14 15.04 -33.87
N LEU A 281 -7.85 14.93 -32.76
CA LEU A 281 -8.92 13.94 -32.59
C LEU A 281 -10.11 14.26 -33.49
N ASP A 282 -10.53 15.55 -33.64
CA ASP A 282 -11.61 15.94 -34.54
C ASP A 282 -11.25 15.63 -36.00
N ALA A 283 -10.03 15.93 -36.42
CA ALA A 283 -9.54 15.60 -37.77
C ALA A 283 -9.51 14.06 -37.99
N ARG A 284 -9.15 13.28 -36.96
CA ARG A 284 -9.20 11.81 -37.02
C ARG A 284 -10.62 11.29 -37.15
N ILE A 285 -11.59 11.82 -36.39
CA ILE A 285 -13.00 11.44 -36.47
C ILE A 285 -13.55 11.76 -37.85
N LEU A 286 -13.27 12.96 -38.40
CA LEU A 286 -13.67 13.35 -39.74
C LEU A 286 -13.14 12.41 -40.82
N ARG A 287 -11.87 12.03 -40.73
CA ARG A 287 -11.25 11.09 -41.67
C ARG A 287 -11.91 9.70 -41.58
N ASP A 288 -12.15 9.19 -40.38
CA ASP A 288 -12.76 7.88 -40.16
C ASP A 288 -14.24 7.90 -40.66
N PHE A 289 -14.96 9.01 -40.48
CA PHE A 289 -16.32 9.23 -41.00
C PHE A 289 -16.35 9.31 -42.50
N SER A 290 -15.39 10.00 -43.12
CA SER A 290 -15.28 10.08 -44.57
C SER A 290 -15.09 8.70 -45.22
N ALA A 291 -14.39 7.79 -44.55
CA ALA A 291 -14.22 6.44 -45.04
C ALA A 291 -15.47 5.54 -44.80
N ALA A 292 -16.43 5.98 -43.99
CA ALA A 292 -17.61 5.22 -43.58
C ALA A 292 -18.96 5.92 -43.85
N GLN A 293 -19.03 6.83 -44.83
CA GLN A 293 -20.14 7.76 -45.05
C GLN A 293 -21.54 7.14 -45.06
N ASN A 294 -21.70 5.97 -45.63
CA ASN A 294 -22.98 5.29 -45.76
C ASN A 294 -23.27 4.27 -44.62
N ARG A 295 -22.38 4.14 -43.68
CA ARG A 295 -22.59 3.25 -42.52
C ARG A 295 -23.42 3.92 -41.44
N ASP A 296 -24.08 3.10 -40.63
CA ASP A 296 -24.70 3.56 -39.40
C ASP A 296 -23.61 3.93 -38.37
N PHE A 297 -23.90 4.91 -37.54
CA PHE A 297 -22.93 5.48 -36.59
C PHE A 297 -22.33 4.40 -35.67
N GLU A 298 -23.15 3.46 -35.17
CA GLU A 298 -22.69 2.38 -34.35
C GLU A 298 -21.58 1.51 -34.95
N ASN A 299 -21.58 1.40 -36.31
CA ASN A 299 -20.63 0.60 -37.05
C ASN A 299 -19.37 1.38 -37.49
N SER A 300 -19.26 2.67 -37.14
CA SER A 300 -18.18 3.56 -37.60
C SER A 300 -17.05 3.75 -36.60
N LEU A 301 -17.24 3.37 -35.33
CA LEU A 301 -16.32 3.69 -34.23
C LEU A 301 -15.28 2.60 -33.95
N SER A 302 -15.30 1.45 -34.62
CA SER A 302 -14.44 0.29 -34.30
C SER A 302 -12.94 0.53 -34.49
N ALA A 303 -12.55 1.50 -35.36
CA ALA A 303 -11.15 1.92 -35.51
C ALA A 303 -10.67 2.88 -34.40
N LEU A 304 -11.59 3.45 -33.62
CA LEU A 304 -11.31 4.48 -32.62
C LEU A 304 -11.44 3.94 -31.18
N LEU A 305 -12.42 3.06 -30.92
CA LEU A 305 -12.79 2.58 -29.59
C LEU A 305 -12.86 1.04 -29.54
N PRO A 306 -12.58 0.45 -28.37
CA PRO A 306 -12.84 -0.97 -28.09
C PRO A 306 -14.32 -1.32 -28.26
N ARG A 307 -14.60 -2.51 -28.78
CA ARG A 307 -15.96 -2.93 -29.14
C ARG A 307 -16.97 -2.82 -27.98
N SER A 308 -16.61 -3.24 -26.76
CA SER A 308 -17.50 -3.16 -25.59
C SER A 308 -17.78 -1.74 -25.12
N MET A 309 -16.93 -0.76 -25.48
CA MET A 309 -17.11 0.65 -25.10
C MET A 309 -18.02 1.40 -26.07
N ILE A 310 -18.11 0.97 -27.32
CA ILE A 310 -18.86 1.67 -28.38
C ILE A 310 -20.31 1.95 -27.97
N PRO A 311 -21.12 0.99 -27.49
CA PRO A 311 -22.52 1.25 -27.14
C PRO A 311 -22.67 2.28 -26.02
N VAL A 312 -21.74 2.32 -25.07
CA VAL A 312 -21.75 3.27 -23.96
C VAL A 312 -21.40 4.68 -24.43
N VAL A 313 -20.39 4.82 -25.28
CA VAL A 313 -19.98 6.11 -25.87
C VAL A 313 -21.08 6.66 -26.77
N ILE A 314 -21.74 5.83 -27.56
CA ILE A 314 -22.89 6.24 -28.40
C ILE A 314 -24.02 6.79 -27.52
N ALA A 315 -24.42 6.04 -26.48
CA ALA A 315 -25.48 6.48 -25.58
C ALA A 315 -25.14 7.83 -24.91
N ARG A 316 -23.88 8.03 -24.51
CA ARG A 316 -23.42 9.28 -23.87
C ARG A 316 -23.26 10.44 -24.84
N SER A 317 -22.97 10.18 -26.11
CA SER A 317 -22.85 11.23 -27.13
C SER A 317 -24.20 11.80 -27.57
N GLY A 318 -25.31 11.09 -27.26
CA GLY A 318 -26.66 11.48 -27.67
C GLY A 318 -26.92 11.37 -29.17
N ILE A 319 -26.07 10.64 -29.92
CA ILE A 319 -26.22 10.44 -31.37
C ILE A 319 -26.99 9.13 -31.56
N ASP A 320 -28.01 9.16 -32.47
CA ASP A 320 -28.73 7.96 -32.81
C ASP A 320 -27.81 6.91 -33.45
N PRO A 321 -27.72 5.66 -32.88
CA PRO A 321 -26.87 4.61 -33.41
C PRO A 321 -27.10 4.28 -34.88
N LEU A 322 -28.34 4.42 -35.37
CA LEU A 322 -28.72 4.15 -36.76
C LEU A 322 -28.56 5.37 -37.68
N GLN A 323 -28.18 6.54 -37.15
CA GLN A 323 -27.93 7.73 -37.93
C GLN A 323 -26.79 7.46 -38.91
N LYS A 324 -26.96 7.81 -40.17
CA LYS A 324 -25.90 7.70 -41.19
C LYS A 324 -24.77 8.68 -40.88
N VAL A 325 -23.54 8.20 -40.97
CA VAL A 325 -22.33 8.95 -40.60
C VAL A 325 -22.23 10.28 -41.39
N ASN A 326 -22.61 10.31 -42.64
CA ASN A 326 -22.61 11.51 -43.48
C ASN A 326 -23.62 12.60 -43.05
N SER A 327 -24.60 12.26 -42.20
CA SER A 327 -25.59 13.19 -41.67
C SER A 327 -25.24 13.69 -40.24
N ILE A 328 -24.13 13.24 -39.66
CA ILE A 328 -23.69 13.67 -38.33
C ILE A 328 -23.26 15.14 -38.38
N THR A 329 -23.92 15.97 -37.58
CA THR A 329 -23.67 17.41 -37.54
C THR A 329 -22.35 17.72 -36.80
N LYS A 330 -21.82 18.94 -36.99
CA LYS A 330 -20.65 19.43 -36.27
C LYS A 330 -20.86 19.40 -34.72
N GLN A 331 -22.09 19.71 -34.28
CA GLN A 331 -22.44 19.68 -32.85
C GLN A 331 -22.40 18.26 -32.28
N GLN A 332 -22.99 17.30 -33.00
CA GLN A 332 -22.97 15.88 -32.59
C GLN A 332 -21.54 15.34 -32.57
N ARG A 333 -20.71 15.66 -33.55
CA ARG A 333 -19.31 15.27 -33.59
C ARG A 333 -18.53 15.89 -32.41
N ARG A 334 -18.85 17.14 -32.03
CA ARG A 334 -18.25 17.78 -30.84
C ARG A 334 -18.63 17.03 -29.56
N ALA A 335 -19.88 16.63 -29.38
CA ALA A 335 -20.34 15.84 -28.24
C ALA A 335 -19.63 14.48 -28.16
N LEU A 336 -19.43 13.81 -29.29
CA LEU A 336 -18.62 12.57 -29.35
C LEU A 336 -17.17 12.82 -28.90
N LEU A 337 -16.55 13.87 -29.42
CA LEU A 337 -15.17 14.25 -29.08
C LEU A 337 -15.04 14.52 -27.60
N GLU A 338 -15.94 15.28 -26.99
CA GLU A 338 -15.97 15.59 -25.56
C GLU A 338 -16.16 14.33 -24.72
N THR A 339 -17.04 13.42 -25.17
CA THR A 339 -17.21 12.11 -24.51
C THR A 339 -15.92 11.29 -24.51
N ILE A 340 -15.13 11.31 -25.60
CA ILE A 340 -13.85 10.60 -25.71
C ILE A 340 -12.77 11.27 -24.85
N LYS A 341 -12.72 12.60 -24.83
CA LYS A 341 -11.72 13.37 -24.05
C LYS A 341 -12.03 13.46 -22.57
N CYS A 342 -13.29 13.26 -22.18
CA CYS A 342 -13.73 13.36 -20.80
C CYS A 342 -14.81 12.32 -20.46
N PHE A 343 -14.46 11.04 -20.57
CA PHE A 343 -15.36 9.96 -20.18
C PHE A 343 -15.48 9.92 -18.65
N SER A 344 -16.61 10.40 -18.14
CA SER A 344 -16.80 10.62 -16.70
C SER A 344 -17.54 9.46 -16.05
N VAL A 345 -17.00 8.94 -14.93
CA VAL A 345 -17.62 7.88 -14.11
C VAL A 345 -17.83 8.42 -12.71
N PRO A 346 -19.09 8.73 -12.32
CA PRO A 346 -19.42 9.12 -10.95
C PRO A 346 -19.18 7.95 -9.98
N ILE A 347 -18.52 8.23 -8.86
CA ILE A 347 -18.15 7.22 -7.85
C ILE A 347 -19.12 7.27 -6.68
N ALA A 348 -19.65 6.12 -6.31
CA ALA A 348 -20.49 5.94 -5.13
C ALA A 348 -19.64 5.83 -3.86
N CYS A 349 -18.63 4.94 -3.87
CA CYS A 349 -17.76 4.69 -2.73
C CYS A 349 -16.48 3.95 -3.15
N LYS A 350 -15.56 3.78 -2.21
CA LYS A 350 -14.47 2.81 -2.28
C LYS A 350 -15.03 1.39 -2.12
N ALA A 351 -14.39 0.39 -2.73
CA ALA A 351 -14.68 -1.01 -2.42
C ALA A 351 -14.41 -1.31 -0.93
N PRO A 352 -15.03 -2.36 -0.35
CA PRO A 352 -14.85 -2.74 1.05
C PRO A 352 -13.38 -2.93 1.44
N VAL A 353 -13.07 -2.70 2.74
CA VAL A 353 -11.70 -2.79 3.27
C VAL A 353 -11.12 -4.20 3.20
N GLU A 354 -11.98 -5.20 3.20
CA GLU A 354 -11.61 -6.62 3.07
C GLU A 354 -10.96 -6.92 1.72
N ASP A 355 -11.30 -6.17 0.67
CA ASP A 355 -10.74 -6.26 -0.68
C ASP A 355 -9.51 -5.36 -0.85
N ALA A 356 -9.12 -4.61 0.18
CA ALA A 356 -8.01 -3.67 0.11
C ALA A 356 -6.66 -4.39 0.02
N ILE A 357 -5.82 -3.93 -0.91
CA ILE A 357 -4.41 -4.37 -0.96
C ILE A 357 -3.66 -3.82 0.27
N VAL A 358 -3.95 -2.57 0.64
CA VAL A 358 -3.36 -1.83 1.76
C VAL A 358 -4.47 -1.08 2.49
N THR A 359 -4.30 -0.85 3.79
CA THR A 359 -5.17 0.07 4.55
C THR A 359 -4.41 1.36 4.86
N SER A 360 -5.10 2.49 4.81
CA SER A 360 -4.66 3.78 5.32
C SER A 360 -5.27 4.00 6.70
N GLY A 361 -4.50 4.53 7.65
CA GLY A 361 -4.87 4.62 9.05
C GLY A 361 -3.99 3.74 9.93
N GLY A 362 -4.20 3.81 11.24
CA GLY A 362 -3.39 3.09 12.21
C GLY A 362 -2.96 3.96 13.38
N VAL A 363 -1.88 3.60 14.04
CA VAL A 363 -1.31 4.38 15.15
C VAL A 363 -0.87 5.74 14.65
N LYS A 364 -1.44 6.81 15.26
CA LYS A 364 -1.18 8.19 14.87
C LYS A 364 0.31 8.52 14.98
N VAL A 365 0.95 8.80 13.84
CA VAL A 365 2.42 8.97 13.76
C VAL A 365 2.95 10.16 14.56
N SER A 366 2.12 11.19 14.84
CA SER A 366 2.54 12.29 15.70
C SER A 366 2.82 11.88 17.14
N GLU A 367 2.33 10.73 17.57
CA GLU A 367 2.55 10.13 18.89
C GLU A 367 3.72 9.14 18.93
N VAL A 368 4.42 8.99 17.80
CA VAL A 368 5.60 8.13 17.62
C VAL A 368 6.80 9.00 17.26
N ASN A 369 7.97 8.66 17.77
CA ASN A 369 9.20 9.35 17.42
C ASN A 369 9.70 8.85 16.05
N ALA A 370 9.72 9.71 15.06
CA ALA A 370 10.14 9.39 13.68
C ALA A 370 11.63 8.94 13.55
N LYS A 371 12.47 9.24 14.55
CA LYS A 371 13.90 8.90 14.54
C LYS A 371 14.22 7.57 15.22
N THR A 372 13.28 7.03 16.02
CA THR A 372 13.48 5.81 16.81
C THR A 372 12.36 4.81 16.68
N MET A 373 11.21 5.20 16.15
CA MET A 373 9.94 4.44 16.17
C MET A 373 9.39 4.20 17.59
N GLU A 374 9.93 4.84 18.63
CA GLU A 374 9.45 4.74 20.00
C GLU A 374 8.18 5.56 20.22
N SER A 375 7.28 5.04 21.03
CA SER A 375 6.12 5.78 21.55
C SER A 375 6.58 7.04 22.32
N LYS A 376 5.88 8.17 22.09
CA LYS A 376 6.04 9.38 22.90
C LYS A 376 5.20 9.35 24.19
N ARG A 377 4.34 8.32 24.34
CA ARG A 377 3.42 8.15 25.47
C ARG A 377 3.89 7.14 26.47
N VAL A 378 4.50 6.05 25.99
CA VAL A 378 4.91 4.90 26.81
C VAL A 378 6.34 4.54 26.46
N GLN A 379 7.23 4.68 27.39
CA GLN A 379 8.66 4.37 27.24
C GLN A 379 8.88 2.89 26.97
N GLY A 380 9.81 2.55 26.06
CA GLY A 380 10.13 1.18 25.69
C GLY A 380 9.11 0.51 24.75
N LEU A 381 8.03 1.19 24.37
CA LEU A 381 7.09 0.71 23.37
C LEU A 381 7.46 1.27 21.99
N TYR A 382 7.57 0.40 20.98
CA TYR A 382 7.92 0.75 19.60
C TYR A 382 6.86 0.26 18.63
N PHE A 383 6.80 0.91 17.45
CA PHE A 383 5.87 0.56 16.39
C PHE A 383 6.60 0.38 15.06
N ALA A 384 6.17 -0.58 14.23
CA ALA A 384 6.77 -0.80 12.93
C ALA A 384 5.77 -1.31 11.88
N GLY A 385 6.05 -1.01 10.63
CA GLY A 385 5.27 -1.48 9.48
C GLY A 385 3.91 -0.83 9.35
N GLU A 386 3.00 -1.55 8.74
CA GLU A 386 1.64 -1.09 8.38
C GLU A 386 0.74 -0.81 9.60
N LEU A 387 1.17 -1.10 10.84
CA LEU A 387 0.46 -0.69 12.06
C LEU A 387 0.44 0.83 12.25
N LEU A 388 1.44 1.53 11.72
CA LEU A 388 1.54 2.98 11.68
C LEU A 388 0.56 3.57 10.66
N ASP A 389 0.07 4.79 10.91
CA ASP A 389 -0.76 5.56 9.96
C ASP A 389 0.11 6.06 8.78
N VAL A 390 0.60 5.12 7.97
CA VAL A 390 1.36 5.34 6.74
C VAL A 390 0.95 4.29 5.70
N ASP A 391 0.77 4.71 4.46
CA ASP A 391 0.52 3.82 3.33
C ASP A 391 1.21 4.35 2.06
N ALA A 392 1.55 3.46 1.15
CA ALA A 392 2.20 3.80 -0.10
C ALA A 392 1.52 3.12 -1.29
N TYR A 393 1.76 3.64 -2.49
CA TYR A 393 1.28 3.04 -3.72
C TYR A 393 1.81 1.62 -3.93
N THR A 394 1.22 0.92 -4.89
CA THR A 394 1.76 -0.37 -5.35
C THR A 394 3.14 -0.14 -5.99
N GLY A 395 4.01 -1.15 -5.92
CA GLY A 395 5.34 -1.03 -6.52
C GLY A 395 6.49 -1.52 -5.64
N GLY A 396 6.20 -2.09 -4.47
CA GLY A 396 7.20 -2.55 -3.48
C GLY A 396 7.41 -1.57 -2.34
N PHE A 397 6.77 -0.40 -2.38
CA PHE A 397 6.98 0.67 -1.40
C PHE A 397 6.51 0.31 0.01
N ASN A 398 5.36 -0.37 0.16
CA ASN A 398 4.84 -0.77 1.48
C ASN A 398 5.76 -1.78 2.19
N LEU A 399 6.36 -2.72 1.45
CA LEU A 399 7.35 -3.63 2.02
C LEU A 399 8.65 -2.88 2.35
N GLN A 400 9.08 -1.94 1.52
CA GLN A 400 10.23 -1.08 1.83
C GLN A 400 10.04 -0.31 3.15
N ILE A 401 8.84 0.25 3.37
CA ILE A 401 8.47 0.92 4.63
C ILE A 401 8.52 -0.08 5.80
N ALA A 402 8.01 -1.29 5.59
CA ALA A 402 8.04 -2.33 6.64
C ALA A 402 9.47 -2.73 7.03
N TRP A 403 10.36 -2.89 6.04
CA TRP A 403 11.78 -3.16 6.30
C TRP A 403 12.45 -2.01 7.05
N ALA A 404 12.31 -0.78 6.54
CA ALA A 404 12.97 0.39 7.09
C ALA A 404 12.51 0.73 8.51
N THR A 405 11.19 0.72 8.77
CA THR A 405 10.65 0.99 10.10
C THR A 405 10.93 -0.15 11.08
N GLY A 406 10.86 -1.41 10.62
CA GLY A 406 11.23 -2.57 11.43
C GLY A 406 12.68 -2.52 11.87
N ARG A 407 13.61 -2.27 10.93
CA ARG A 407 15.03 -2.11 11.23
C ARG A 407 15.26 -0.99 12.25
N LEU A 408 14.67 0.19 12.01
CA LEU A 408 14.85 1.35 12.89
C LEU A 408 14.33 1.07 14.31
N ALA A 409 13.14 0.48 14.43
CA ALA A 409 12.56 0.09 15.72
C ALA A 409 13.45 -0.94 16.44
N GLY A 410 13.92 -1.97 15.74
CA GLY A 410 14.79 -3.00 16.32
C GLY A 410 16.10 -2.45 16.87
N LEU A 411 16.81 -1.66 16.06
CA LEU A 411 18.08 -1.04 16.49
C LEU A 411 17.87 -0.05 17.65
N SER A 412 16.81 0.76 17.60
CA SER A 412 16.51 1.72 18.65
C SER A 412 16.13 1.05 19.97
N ALA A 413 15.38 -0.05 19.93
CA ALA A 413 15.03 -0.81 21.12
C ALA A 413 16.26 -1.50 21.74
N ALA A 414 17.17 -2.02 20.92
CA ALA A 414 18.41 -2.63 21.40
C ALA A 414 19.36 -1.61 22.04
N ALA A 415 19.43 -0.41 21.47
CA ALA A 415 20.28 0.68 21.99
C ALA A 415 19.67 1.43 23.19
N LYS A 416 18.46 1.05 23.66
CA LYS A 416 17.79 1.72 24.78
C LYS A 416 18.51 1.42 26.08
N GLU A 417 19.06 2.45 26.69
CA GLU A 417 19.58 2.39 28.05
C GLU A 417 18.45 2.69 29.06
N PHE A 418 18.36 1.92 30.08
CA PHE A 418 17.46 2.16 31.20
C PHE A 418 18.31 2.46 32.44
N SER A 419 18.15 3.66 33.00
CA SER A 419 18.75 3.99 34.30
C SER A 419 18.37 2.91 35.33
N SER A 420 19.35 2.38 35.99
CA SER A 420 19.09 1.47 37.12
C SER A 420 18.32 2.22 38.21
N PRO A 421 17.48 1.53 39.01
CA PRO A 421 16.81 2.17 40.16
C PRO A 421 17.80 2.77 41.17
N GLU A 422 19.10 2.40 41.10
CA GLU A 422 20.17 2.86 42.00
C GLU A 422 20.69 4.26 41.61
N ASP A 423 20.43 4.79 40.42
CA ASP A 423 20.87 6.14 40.00
C ASP A 423 19.87 7.27 40.40
N ALA A 424 18.82 6.94 41.14
CA ALA A 424 17.77 7.87 41.58
C ALA A 424 17.80 8.16 43.11
N THR A 425 18.93 7.93 43.78
CA THR A 425 19.10 8.27 45.20
C THR A 425 20.11 9.38 45.44
#